data_d33760fc00e541486226b57e152d8659
#
_entry.id   d33760fc00e541486226b57e152d8659
#
_cell.length_a   1.000
_cell.length_b   1.000
_cell.length_c   1.000
_cell.angle_alpha   90.00
_cell.angle_beta   90.00
_cell.angle_gamma   90.00
#
_symmetry.space_group_name_H-M   'P 1'
#
loop_
_entity.id
_entity.type
_entity.pdbx_description
1 polymer ?
#
loop_
_entity_poly.entity_id
_entity_poly.type
_entity_poly.pdbx_seq_one_letter_code
_entity_poly.pdbx_strand_id
1 'polypeptide(L)'
;MKQEEFAQFKKLLLSLREKLVGNVDYMQGEALKQSRQDASGDLSNVHIHMADVGTDNYERELMIELIQSGEESVRNIDSALERIEEGTFGICELCAKKINKERLKAVPYAKLCIDCQREEEDNIS
;
A
#
# COMPACT_ATOMS: atom_id res chain seq x y z
N MET A 1 -11.13 18.37 14.51
CA MET A 1 -9.74 18.60 14.11
C MET A 1 -9.62 19.97 13.47
N LYS A 2 -8.58 20.71 13.80
CA LYS A 2 -8.37 22.07 13.27
C LYS A 2 -7.84 22.02 11.84
N GLN A 3 -8.06 23.09 11.07
CA GLN A 3 -7.56 23.18 9.68
C GLN A 3 -6.05 23.00 9.58
N GLU A 4 -5.29 23.49 10.56
CA GLU A 4 -3.84 23.31 10.59
C GLU A 4 -3.44 21.83 10.69
N GLU A 5 -4.17 21.06 11.48
CA GLU A 5 -3.96 19.62 11.62
C GLU A 5 -4.27 18.89 10.32
N PHE A 6 -5.37 19.25 9.65
CA PHE A 6 -5.70 18.72 8.33
C PHE A 6 -4.60 19.00 7.32
N ALA A 7 -4.06 20.22 7.32
CA ALA A 7 -2.97 20.59 6.43
C ALA A 7 -1.71 19.74 6.67
N GLN A 8 -1.38 19.49 7.93
CA GLN A 8 -0.22 18.67 8.31
C GLN A 8 -0.41 17.23 7.84
N PHE A 9 -1.58 16.65 8.07
CA PHE A 9 -1.88 15.28 7.62
C PHE A 9 -1.95 15.19 6.10
N LYS A 10 -2.49 16.18 5.43
CA LYS A 10 -2.49 16.25 3.96
C LYS A 10 -1.07 16.21 3.40
N LYS A 11 -0.18 17.00 3.97
CA LYS A 11 1.23 17.03 3.55
C LYS A 11 1.90 15.68 3.77
N LEU A 12 1.65 15.04 4.92
CA LEU A 12 2.19 13.72 5.24
C LEU A 12 1.67 12.67 4.27
N LEU A 13 0.36 12.68 3.97
CA LEU A 13 -0.26 11.75 3.03
C LEU A 13 0.27 11.92 1.62
N LEU A 14 0.44 13.15 1.15
CA LEU A 14 0.99 13.41 -0.18
C LEU A 14 2.44 12.93 -0.30
N SER A 15 3.24 13.15 0.73
CA SER A 15 4.63 12.67 0.77
C SER A 15 4.69 11.14 0.74
N LEU A 16 3.85 10.49 1.53
CA LEU A 16 3.77 9.04 1.59
C LEU A 16 3.28 8.46 0.26
N ARG A 17 2.29 9.10 -0.37
CA ARG A 17 1.77 8.72 -1.67
C ARG A 17 2.87 8.74 -2.74
N GLU A 18 3.64 9.81 -2.78
CA GLU A 18 4.75 9.95 -3.73
C GLU A 18 5.77 8.81 -3.59
N LYS A 19 6.14 8.48 -2.36
CA LYS A 19 7.07 7.38 -2.10
C LYS A 19 6.49 6.03 -2.52
N LEU A 20 5.22 5.77 -2.21
CA LEU A 20 4.58 4.50 -2.55
C LEU A 20 4.38 4.34 -4.05
N VAL A 21 3.98 5.40 -4.75
CA VAL A 21 3.84 5.38 -6.22
C VAL A 21 5.20 5.11 -6.87
N GLY A 22 6.26 5.77 -6.41
CA GLY A 22 7.61 5.52 -6.91
C GLY A 22 8.06 4.09 -6.69
N ASN A 23 7.79 3.51 -5.53
CA ASN A 23 8.15 2.12 -5.22
C ASN A 23 7.37 1.13 -6.08
N VAL A 24 6.07 1.35 -6.28
CA VAL A 24 5.22 0.51 -7.13
C VAL A 24 5.71 0.56 -8.57
N ASP A 25 5.98 1.75 -9.10
CA ASP A 25 6.49 1.92 -10.47
C ASP A 25 7.84 1.21 -10.65
N TYR A 26 8.72 1.30 -9.67
CA TYR A 26 10.01 0.62 -9.70
C TYR A 26 9.82 -0.91 -9.73
N MET A 27 8.97 -1.44 -8.86
CA MET A 27 8.71 -2.88 -8.80
C MET A 27 8.04 -3.40 -10.07
N GLN A 28 7.12 -2.64 -10.64
CA GLN A 28 6.50 -3.01 -11.92
C GLN A 28 7.52 -3.01 -13.05
N GLY A 29 8.42 -2.04 -13.07
CA GLY A 29 9.50 -2.00 -14.05
C GLY A 29 10.43 -3.19 -13.95
N GLU A 30 10.80 -3.60 -12.75
CA GLU A 30 11.63 -4.78 -12.53
C GLU A 30 10.91 -6.07 -12.94
N ALA A 31 9.63 -6.20 -12.61
CA ALA A 31 8.83 -7.36 -13.01
C ALA A 31 8.74 -7.49 -14.53
N LEU A 32 8.57 -6.38 -15.24
CA LEU A 32 8.55 -6.35 -16.71
C LEU A 32 9.91 -6.72 -17.30
N LYS A 33 11.01 -6.25 -16.72
CA LYS A 33 12.35 -6.64 -17.16
C LYS A 33 12.57 -8.13 -17.03
N GLN A 34 12.20 -8.72 -15.91
CA GLN A 34 12.32 -10.15 -15.68
C GLN A 34 11.49 -10.94 -16.70
N SER A 35 10.25 -10.51 -16.96
CA SER A 35 9.38 -11.14 -17.95
C SER A 35 9.97 -11.04 -19.36
N ARG A 36 10.58 -9.92 -19.72
CA ARG A 36 11.22 -9.74 -21.03
C ARG A 36 12.46 -10.60 -21.18
N GLN A 37 13.26 -10.73 -20.13
CA GLN A 37 14.42 -11.61 -20.12
C GLN A 37 14.01 -13.06 -20.28
N ASP A 38 12.96 -13.48 -19.60
CA ASP A 38 12.40 -14.84 -19.74
C ASP A 38 11.81 -15.07 -21.13
N ALA A 39 11.16 -14.05 -21.70
CA ALA A 39 10.53 -14.13 -23.02
C ALA A 39 11.53 -14.02 -24.17
N SER A 40 12.68 -13.42 -23.97
CA SER A 40 13.69 -13.26 -25.03
C SER A 40 14.39 -14.56 -25.39
N GLY A 41 14.10 -15.65 -24.69
CA GLY A 41 14.48 -16.99 -25.10
C GLY A 41 15.98 -17.25 -25.11
N ASP A 42 16.70 -16.65 -24.22
CA ASP A 42 18.11 -16.95 -24.06
C ASP A 42 18.25 -18.34 -23.46
N LEU A 43 18.49 -19.31 -24.32
CA LEU A 43 18.55 -20.73 -23.98
C LEU A 43 19.58 -21.05 -22.89
N SER A 44 20.63 -20.25 -22.79
CA SER A 44 21.64 -20.42 -21.74
C SER A 44 21.11 -20.07 -20.35
N ASN A 45 20.19 -19.13 -20.25
CA ASN A 45 19.56 -18.75 -18.99
C ASN A 45 18.50 -19.78 -18.54
N VAL A 46 17.85 -20.44 -19.48
CA VAL A 46 16.84 -21.46 -19.17
C VAL A 46 17.44 -22.62 -18.38
N HIS A 47 18.66 -23.04 -18.72
CA HIS A 47 19.34 -24.14 -18.01
C HIS A 47 19.76 -23.77 -16.59
N ILE A 48 20.13 -22.52 -16.36
CA ILE A 48 20.50 -22.04 -15.02
C ILE A 48 19.27 -21.95 -14.13
N HIS A 49 18.13 -21.58 -14.70
CA HIS A 49 16.89 -21.36 -13.97
C HIS A 49 16.08 -22.64 -13.69
N MET A 50 16.36 -23.75 -14.36
CA MET A 50 15.64 -24.98 -14.11
C MET A 50 15.85 -25.53 -12.70
N ALA A 51 17.01 -25.29 -12.09
CA ALA A 51 17.28 -25.64 -10.72
C ALA A 51 16.63 -24.69 -9.70
N ASP A 52 16.32 -23.45 -10.14
CA ASP A 52 15.82 -22.36 -9.29
C ASP A 52 14.36 -21.99 -9.60
N VAL A 53 13.65 -22.77 -10.39
CA VAL A 53 12.26 -22.48 -10.82
C VAL A 53 11.34 -22.20 -9.63
N GLY A 54 11.49 -22.94 -8.52
CA GLY A 54 10.71 -22.70 -7.31
C GLY A 54 11.01 -21.34 -6.66
N THR A 55 12.27 -20.94 -6.63
CA THR A 55 12.72 -19.67 -6.05
C THR A 55 12.27 -18.48 -6.91
N ASP A 56 12.43 -18.59 -8.23
CA ASP A 56 11.99 -17.54 -9.15
C ASP A 56 10.49 -17.30 -9.08
N ASN A 57 9.68 -18.37 -9.02
CA ASN A 57 8.23 -18.27 -8.86
C ASN A 57 7.85 -17.64 -7.53
N TYR A 58 8.55 -17.99 -6.46
CA TYR A 58 8.33 -17.40 -5.15
C TYR A 58 8.62 -15.90 -5.15
N GLU A 59 9.73 -15.50 -5.75
CA GLU A 59 10.11 -14.09 -5.84
C GLU A 59 9.11 -13.28 -6.67
N ARG A 60 8.60 -13.85 -7.78
CA ARG A 60 7.57 -13.23 -8.60
C ARG A 60 6.27 -13.06 -7.83
N GLU A 61 5.82 -14.10 -7.15
CA GLU A 61 4.60 -14.04 -6.33
C GLU A 61 4.71 -13.01 -5.24
N LEU A 62 5.86 -12.95 -4.56
CA LEU A 62 6.12 -11.95 -3.53
C LEU A 62 6.11 -10.54 -4.11
N MET A 63 6.73 -10.33 -5.28
CA MET A 63 6.74 -9.03 -5.95
C MET A 63 5.34 -8.59 -6.34
N ILE A 64 4.51 -9.50 -6.87
CA ILE A 64 3.11 -9.21 -7.21
C ILE A 64 2.33 -8.82 -5.96
N GLU A 65 2.50 -9.54 -4.86
CA GLU A 65 1.85 -9.22 -3.59
C GLU A 65 2.26 -7.84 -3.08
N LEU A 66 3.54 -7.49 -3.17
CA LEU A 66 4.05 -6.19 -2.74
C LEU A 66 3.50 -5.05 -3.62
N ILE A 67 3.41 -5.27 -4.93
CA ILE A 67 2.80 -4.31 -5.86
C ILE A 67 1.33 -4.09 -5.51
N GLN A 68 0.57 -5.16 -5.31
CA GLN A 68 -0.85 -5.09 -4.96
C GLN A 68 -1.07 -4.38 -3.62
N SER A 69 -0.23 -4.69 -2.64
CA SER A 69 -0.28 -4.05 -1.33
C SER A 69 0.02 -2.55 -1.42
N GLY A 70 1.02 -2.18 -2.23
CA GLY A 70 1.37 -0.79 -2.48
C GLY A 70 0.25 -0.02 -3.18
N GLU A 71 -0.39 -0.64 -4.18
CA GLU A 71 -1.53 -0.05 -4.89
C GLU A 71 -2.73 0.15 -3.95
N GLU A 72 -3.00 -0.82 -3.08
CA GLU A 72 -4.06 -0.70 -2.07
C GLU A 72 -3.77 0.43 -1.10
N SER A 73 -2.53 0.56 -0.65
CA SER A 73 -2.12 1.67 0.23
C SER A 73 -2.30 3.03 -0.44
N VAL A 74 -1.98 3.14 -1.73
CA VAL A 74 -2.20 4.37 -2.50
C VAL A 74 -3.69 4.70 -2.55
N ARG A 75 -4.55 3.72 -2.81
CA ARG A 75 -6.01 3.92 -2.80
C ARG A 75 -6.51 4.38 -1.43
N ASN A 76 -5.98 3.81 -0.37
CA ASN A 76 -6.33 4.20 1.00
C ASN A 76 -5.90 5.64 1.29
N ILE A 77 -4.73 6.05 0.81
CA ILE A 77 -4.23 7.42 0.93
C ILE A 77 -5.13 8.38 0.15
N ASP A 78 -5.50 8.05 -1.07
CA ASP A 78 -6.40 8.87 -1.89
C ASP A 78 -7.76 9.04 -1.21
N SER A 79 -8.29 7.98 -0.64
CA SER A 79 -9.53 8.04 0.14
C SER A 79 -9.39 8.96 1.37
N ALA A 80 -8.25 8.90 2.06
CA ALA A 80 -7.98 9.78 3.20
C ALA A 80 -7.89 11.25 2.77
N LEU A 81 -7.27 11.52 1.63
CA LEU A 81 -7.20 12.88 1.07
C LEU A 81 -8.60 13.42 0.73
N GLU A 82 -9.49 12.57 0.19
CA GLU A 82 -10.88 12.94 -0.04
C GLU A 82 -11.60 13.31 1.26
N ARG A 83 -11.38 12.53 2.33
CA ARG A 83 -11.97 12.81 3.63
C ARG A 83 -11.49 14.13 4.21
N ILE A 84 -10.24 14.52 3.96
CA ILE A 84 -9.72 15.83 4.36
C ILE A 84 -10.49 16.94 3.65
N GLU A 85 -10.73 16.78 2.34
CA GLU A 85 -11.49 17.76 1.56
C GLU A 85 -12.95 17.85 2.03
N GLU A 86 -13.53 16.73 2.44
CA GLU A 86 -14.91 16.67 2.94
C GLU A 86 -15.04 17.09 4.41
N GLY A 87 -13.93 17.19 5.13
CA GLY A 87 -13.93 17.52 6.56
C GLY A 87 -14.25 16.35 7.49
N THR A 88 -14.23 15.12 6.98
CA THR A 88 -14.53 13.90 7.74
C THR A 88 -13.30 13.12 8.15
N PHE A 89 -12.12 13.60 7.81
CA PHE A 89 -10.85 12.94 8.16
C PHE A 89 -10.70 12.83 9.68
N GLY A 90 -10.17 11.70 10.14
CA GLY A 90 -9.95 11.46 11.56
C GLY A 90 -11.17 10.96 12.32
N ILE A 91 -12.25 10.65 11.62
CA ILE A 91 -13.47 10.09 12.21
C ILE A 91 -13.61 8.64 11.74
N CYS A 92 -13.80 7.72 12.69
CA CYS A 92 -13.99 6.30 12.38
C CYS A 92 -15.25 6.11 11.52
N GLU A 93 -15.13 5.39 10.41
CA GLU A 93 -16.25 5.14 9.52
C GLU A 93 -17.34 4.23 10.11
N LEU A 94 -16.98 3.39 11.07
CA LEU A 94 -17.93 2.44 11.68
C LEU A 94 -18.62 2.99 12.91
N CYS A 95 -17.88 3.60 13.84
CA CYS A 95 -18.46 4.06 15.11
C CYS A 95 -18.62 5.58 15.20
N ALA A 96 -18.15 6.33 14.23
CA ALA A 96 -18.22 7.78 14.15
C ALA A 96 -17.49 8.52 15.28
N LYS A 97 -16.68 7.82 16.06
CA LYS A 97 -15.83 8.43 17.09
C LYS A 97 -14.54 8.93 16.46
N LYS A 98 -13.89 9.86 17.13
CA LYS A 98 -12.60 10.37 16.67
C LYS A 98 -11.53 9.29 16.77
N ILE A 99 -10.72 9.17 15.71
CA ILE A 99 -9.55 8.30 15.71
C ILE A 99 -8.44 9.02 16.50
N ASN A 100 -7.72 8.26 17.33
CA ASN A 100 -6.61 8.80 18.11
C ASN A 100 -5.54 9.40 17.17
N LYS A 101 -5.07 10.60 17.50
CA LYS A 101 -4.05 11.30 16.70
C LYS A 101 -2.74 10.50 16.58
N GLU A 102 -2.37 9.79 17.63
CA GLU A 102 -1.17 8.94 17.59
C GLU A 102 -1.30 7.82 16.56
N ARG A 103 -2.50 7.23 16.46
CA ARG A 103 -2.79 6.24 15.42
C ARG A 103 -2.72 6.86 14.03
N LEU A 104 -3.23 8.06 13.84
CA LEU A 104 -3.18 8.78 12.57
C LEU A 104 -1.75 9.17 12.18
N LYS A 105 -0.89 9.45 13.15
CA LYS A 105 0.52 9.71 12.89
C LYS A 105 1.23 8.45 12.40
N ALA A 106 0.88 7.30 12.96
CA ALA A 106 1.46 6.02 12.56
C ALA A 106 0.86 5.50 11.23
N VAL A 107 -0.46 5.65 11.07
CA VAL A 107 -1.21 5.20 9.88
C VAL A 107 -2.09 6.36 9.42
N PRO A 108 -1.54 7.32 8.63
CA PRO A 108 -2.29 8.53 8.25
C PRO A 108 -3.55 8.26 7.44
N TYR A 109 -3.63 7.12 6.76
CA TYR A 109 -4.80 6.73 5.98
C TYR A 109 -5.77 5.83 6.75
N ALA A 110 -5.64 5.74 8.08
CA ALA A 110 -6.54 4.94 8.90
C ALA A 110 -7.98 5.46 8.80
N LYS A 111 -8.92 4.58 8.48
CA LYS A 111 -10.35 4.91 8.38
C LYS A 111 -11.15 4.40 9.57
N LEU A 112 -10.56 3.53 10.39
CA LEU A 112 -11.19 2.94 11.57
C LEU A 112 -10.37 3.25 12.82
N CYS A 113 -11.04 3.40 13.96
CA CYS A 113 -10.35 3.44 15.24
C CYS A 113 -9.81 2.05 15.57
N ILE A 114 -8.90 1.98 16.55
CA ILE A 114 -8.24 0.72 16.87
C ILE A 114 -9.23 -0.36 17.31
N ASP A 115 -10.29 0.01 18.03
CA ASP A 115 -11.30 -0.94 18.49
C ASP A 115 -12.09 -1.53 17.32
N CYS A 116 -12.52 -0.71 16.37
CA CYS A 116 -13.24 -1.19 15.19
C CYS A 116 -12.34 -2.00 14.27
N GLN A 117 -11.07 -1.62 14.15
CA GLN A 117 -10.09 -2.37 13.36
C GLN A 117 -9.89 -3.77 13.95
N ARG A 118 -9.78 -3.87 15.26
CA ARG A 118 -9.65 -5.17 15.94
C ARG A 118 -10.88 -6.05 15.75
N GLU A 119 -12.08 -5.45 15.82
CA GLU A 119 -13.31 -6.18 15.58
C GLU A 119 -13.39 -6.73 14.16
N GLU A 120 -12.99 -5.95 13.16
CA GLU A 120 -12.94 -6.42 11.79
C GLU A 120 -11.94 -7.56 11.60
N GLU A 121 -10.76 -7.44 12.16
CA GLU A 121 -9.73 -8.48 12.10
C GLU A 121 -10.20 -9.78 12.77
N ASP A 122 -10.88 -9.69 13.92
CA ASP A 122 -11.43 -10.84 14.62
C ASP A 122 -12.54 -11.51 13.82
N ASN A 123 -13.35 -10.75 13.10
CA ASN A 123 -14.43 -11.29 12.26
C ASN A 123 -13.92 -11.99 11.00
N ILE A 124 -12.74 -11.62 10.50
CA ILE A 124 -12.10 -12.22 9.34
C ILE A 124 -11.39 -13.54 9.71
N SER A 125 -10.93 -13.64 10.94
CA SER A 125 -10.28 -14.85 11.44
C SER A 125 -11.27 -15.82 12.03
#